data_e38f6b126ef07789648661c4809f2ab2
#
_entry.id   e38f6b126ef07789648661c4809f2ab2
#
_cell.length_a   1.000
_cell.length_b   1.000
_cell.length_c   1.000
_cell.angle_alpha   90.00
_cell.angle_beta   90.00
_cell.angle_gamma   90.00
#
_symmetry.space_group_name_H-M   'P 1'
#
loop_
_entity.id
_entity.type
_entity.pdbx_description
1 polymer ?
#
loop_
_entity_poly.entity_id
_entity_poly.type
_entity_poly.pdbx_seq_one_letter_code
_entity_poly.pdbx_strand_id
1 'polypeptide(L)'
;MRITIFIYVALFFLSINSALATHHEGSAHGSASQIEIGKKLFNNNCASCHGANLQGATNWKSLDEDGHRKAPPLNGTGHAWHHSDEQLYQIIKYGLAKFVKNYQGKMMGFSDILSDTEITSVLAYMKSTWPKDILEKNHHVNK
;
A
#
# COMPACT_ATOMS: atom_id res chain seq x y z
N MET A 1 -49.09 65.56 18.26
CA MET A 1 -47.99 64.75 18.79
C MET A 1 -47.97 63.46 18.00
N ARG A 2 -47.06 63.43 17.01
CA ARG A 2 -46.95 62.25 16.07
C ARG A 2 -45.81 61.41 16.55
N ILE A 3 -46.10 60.15 16.93
CA ILE A 3 -45.11 59.17 17.36
C ILE A 3 -44.71 58.34 16.10
N THR A 4 -43.48 58.51 15.68
CA THR A 4 -42.91 57.78 14.55
C THR A 4 -42.24 56.52 15.11
N ILE A 5 -42.80 55.36 14.79
CA ILE A 5 -42.26 54.05 15.16
C ILE A 5 -41.22 53.66 14.12
N PHE A 6 -39.94 53.59 14.49
CA PHE A 6 -38.86 52.98 13.65
C PHE A 6 -38.86 51.49 13.83
N ILE A 7 -39.19 50.79 12.76
CA ILE A 7 -39.06 49.32 12.70
C ILE A 7 -37.64 49.01 12.24
N TYR A 8 -36.80 48.48 13.14
CA TYR A 8 -35.51 47.90 12.79
C TYR A 8 -35.72 46.51 12.24
N VAL A 9 -35.51 46.36 10.91
CA VAL A 9 -35.42 45.05 10.27
C VAL A 9 -33.99 44.55 10.43
N ALA A 10 -33.76 43.67 11.37
CA ALA A 10 -32.49 42.96 11.51
C ALA A 10 -32.41 41.84 10.46
N LEU A 11 -31.61 42.08 9.40
CA LEU A 11 -31.25 41.08 8.41
C LEU A 11 -30.23 40.12 9.03
N PHE A 12 -30.70 38.94 9.44
CA PHE A 12 -29.87 37.85 9.90
C PHE A 12 -29.26 37.15 8.65
N PHE A 13 -28.00 37.49 8.33
CA PHE A 13 -27.24 36.75 7.32
C PHE A 13 -26.87 35.39 7.88
N LEU A 14 -27.63 34.38 7.48
CA LEU A 14 -27.30 32.98 7.74
C LEU A 14 -26.15 32.59 6.82
N SER A 15 -24.92 32.67 7.33
CA SER A 15 -23.74 32.16 6.61
C SER A 15 -23.80 30.64 6.54
N ILE A 16 -24.24 30.09 5.40
CA ILE A 16 -24.17 28.66 5.12
C ILE A 16 -22.71 28.33 4.84
N ASN A 17 -21.96 27.92 5.86
CA ASN A 17 -20.69 27.28 5.67
C ASN A 17 -20.93 25.87 5.02
N SER A 18 -20.90 25.81 3.70
CA SER A 18 -20.80 24.55 2.97
C SER A 18 -19.42 23.98 3.25
N ALA A 19 -19.31 23.15 4.30
CA ALA A 19 -18.17 22.26 4.44
C ALA A 19 -18.18 21.32 3.22
N LEU A 20 -17.30 21.55 2.25
CA LEU A 20 -16.97 20.56 1.24
C LEU A 20 -16.37 19.37 2.00
N ALA A 21 -17.20 18.37 2.26
CA ALA A 21 -16.73 17.04 2.61
C ALA A 21 -16.01 16.52 1.37
N THR A 22 -14.70 16.62 1.36
CA THR A 22 -13.88 15.86 0.40
C THR A 22 -14.12 14.40 0.73
N HIS A 23 -15.02 13.75 -0.02
CA HIS A 23 -15.08 12.30 -0.06
C HIS A 23 -13.71 11.81 -0.56
N HIS A 24 -12.85 11.45 0.38
CA HIS A 24 -11.68 10.65 0.09
C HIS A 24 -12.24 9.27 -0.28
N GLU A 25 -12.45 9.04 -1.58
CA GLU A 25 -12.61 7.69 -2.07
C GLU A 25 -11.33 6.95 -1.69
N GLY A 26 -11.40 6.20 -0.60
CA GLY A 26 -10.34 5.30 -0.19
C GLY A 26 -10.10 4.36 -1.36
N SER A 27 -9.00 4.57 -2.08
CA SER A 27 -8.55 3.62 -3.09
C SER A 27 -8.59 2.23 -2.47
N ALA A 28 -9.07 1.22 -3.20
CA ALA A 28 -9.09 -0.18 -2.76
C ALA A 28 -7.69 -0.70 -2.33
N HIS A 29 -6.65 0.13 -2.44
CA HIS A 29 -5.24 -0.17 -2.20
C HIS A 29 -4.57 0.77 -1.17
N GLY A 30 -5.34 1.54 -0.40
CA GLY A 30 -4.83 2.48 0.61
C GLY A 30 -4.96 3.95 0.21
N SER A 31 -4.84 4.86 1.18
CA SER A 31 -4.83 6.30 0.95
C SER A 31 -3.52 6.76 0.28
N ALA A 32 -3.54 7.92 -0.37
CA ALA A 32 -2.32 8.50 -0.96
C ALA A 32 -1.19 8.68 0.07
N SER A 33 -1.52 9.08 1.31
CA SER A 33 -0.55 9.19 2.39
C SER A 33 0.04 7.84 2.80
N GLN A 34 -0.77 6.79 2.85
CA GLN A 34 -0.32 5.44 3.17
C GLN A 34 0.60 4.89 2.09
N ILE A 35 0.29 5.12 0.81
CA ILE A 35 1.15 4.74 -0.33
C ILE A 35 2.50 5.44 -0.25
N GLU A 36 2.55 6.73 0.08
CA GLU A 36 3.81 7.48 0.21
C GLU A 36 4.67 6.98 1.38
N ILE A 37 4.05 6.68 2.52
CA ILE A 37 4.73 6.03 3.65
C ILE A 37 5.30 4.68 3.20
N GLY A 38 4.49 3.85 2.54
CA GLY A 38 4.88 2.54 2.04
C GLY A 38 6.05 2.60 1.06
N LYS A 39 6.06 3.59 0.16
CA LYS A 39 7.16 3.84 -0.77
C LYS A 39 8.48 4.11 -0.04
N LYS A 40 8.44 4.94 0.99
CA LYS A 40 9.61 5.27 1.80
C LYS A 40 10.15 4.05 2.54
N LEU A 41 9.25 3.28 3.16
CA LEU A 41 9.61 2.05 3.86
C LEU A 41 10.16 0.98 2.92
N PHE A 42 9.56 0.82 1.74
CA PHE A 42 10.02 -0.08 0.70
C PHE A 42 11.45 0.27 0.24
N ASN A 43 11.71 1.54 -0.04
CA ASN A 43 13.04 1.98 -0.45
C ASN A 43 14.11 1.70 0.61
N ASN A 44 13.77 1.84 1.88
CA ASN A 44 14.71 1.64 2.97
C ASN A 44 14.97 0.16 3.28
N ASN A 45 13.97 -0.71 3.12
CA ASN A 45 14.03 -2.08 3.63
C ASN A 45 13.97 -3.16 2.56
N CYS A 46 13.44 -2.87 1.37
CA CYS A 46 13.11 -3.88 0.36
C CYS A 46 13.84 -3.68 -0.96
N ALA A 47 14.11 -2.43 -1.34
CA ALA A 47 14.63 -2.05 -2.65
C ALA A 47 16.02 -2.61 -2.94
N SER A 48 16.84 -2.89 -1.92
CA SER A 48 18.16 -3.49 -2.09
C SER A 48 18.10 -4.86 -2.80
N CYS A 49 17.03 -5.62 -2.55
CA CYS A 49 16.82 -6.92 -3.18
C CYS A 49 15.80 -6.86 -4.33
N HIS A 50 14.67 -6.15 -4.13
CA HIS A 50 13.56 -6.13 -5.09
C HIS A 50 13.66 -5.01 -6.15
N GLY A 51 14.71 -4.17 -6.06
CA GLY A 51 14.94 -3.03 -6.96
C GLY A 51 14.08 -1.82 -6.59
N ALA A 52 14.62 -0.61 -6.78
CA ALA A 52 13.93 0.65 -6.44
C ALA A 52 12.63 0.87 -7.22
N ASN A 53 12.49 0.24 -8.39
CA ASN A 53 11.27 0.26 -9.22
C ASN A 53 10.48 -1.06 -9.11
N LEU A 54 10.67 -1.81 -8.04
CA LEU A 54 10.04 -3.11 -7.80
C LEU A 54 10.26 -4.14 -8.94
N GLN A 55 11.30 -3.95 -9.75
CA GLN A 55 11.58 -4.77 -10.95
C GLN A 55 12.18 -6.16 -10.62
N GLY A 56 12.58 -6.37 -9.36
CA GLY A 56 13.26 -7.60 -8.94
C GLY A 56 14.74 -7.64 -9.39
N ALA A 57 15.39 -8.75 -9.06
CA ALA A 57 16.75 -9.01 -9.48
C ALA A 57 16.81 -9.45 -10.95
N THR A 58 17.93 -9.17 -11.61
CA THR A 58 18.18 -9.66 -12.97
C THR A 58 18.12 -11.18 -13.00
N ASN A 59 17.40 -11.75 -13.98
CA ASN A 59 17.19 -13.21 -14.11
C ASN A 59 16.61 -13.82 -12.82
N TRP A 60 15.63 -13.16 -12.19
CA TRP A 60 15.05 -13.56 -10.90
C TRP A 60 14.50 -14.99 -10.85
N LYS A 61 14.23 -15.62 -12.01
CA LYS A 61 13.78 -17.02 -12.09
C LYS A 61 14.91 -18.02 -11.92
N SER A 62 16.17 -17.58 -12.00
CA SER A 62 17.35 -18.41 -11.75
C SER A 62 17.77 -18.36 -10.28
N LEU A 63 18.62 -19.27 -9.87
CA LEU A 63 19.31 -19.21 -8.58
C LEU A 63 20.52 -18.26 -8.66
N ASP A 64 20.96 -17.78 -7.51
CA ASP A 64 22.23 -17.07 -7.37
C ASP A 64 23.40 -18.09 -7.24
N GLU A 65 24.61 -17.58 -7.05
CA GLU A 65 25.83 -18.43 -6.94
C GLU A 65 25.82 -19.34 -5.70
N ASP A 66 25.07 -18.95 -4.66
CA ASP A 66 24.90 -19.74 -3.44
C ASP A 66 23.73 -20.74 -3.53
N GLY A 67 23.06 -20.84 -4.68
CA GLY A 67 21.90 -21.70 -4.89
C GLY A 67 20.58 -21.12 -4.30
N HIS A 68 20.54 -19.84 -3.97
CA HIS A 68 19.32 -19.22 -3.45
C HIS A 68 18.46 -18.59 -4.55
N ARG A 69 17.16 -18.58 -4.33
CA ARG A 69 16.21 -17.87 -5.20
C ARG A 69 16.43 -16.37 -5.12
N LYS A 70 16.57 -15.75 -6.28
CA LYS A 70 16.68 -14.29 -6.40
C LYS A 70 15.34 -13.61 -6.13
N ALA A 71 15.39 -12.34 -5.72
CA ALA A 71 14.21 -11.55 -5.42
C ALA A 71 13.35 -11.30 -6.67
N PRO A 72 12.06 -11.70 -6.67
CA PRO A 72 11.17 -11.51 -7.81
C PRO A 72 10.73 -10.05 -7.96
N PRO A 73 10.22 -9.66 -9.14
CA PRO A 73 9.50 -8.40 -9.32
C PRO A 73 8.26 -8.31 -8.44
N LEU A 74 7.98 -7.11 -7.93
CA LEU A 74 6.81 -6.81 -7.11
C LEU A 74 5.87 -5.78 -7.74
N ASN A 75 6.17 -5.32 -8.98
CA ASN A 75 5.40 -4.35 -9.75
C ASN A 75 4.29 -4.96 -10.64
N GLY A 76 3.84 -6.15 -10.32
CA GLY A 76 2.84 -6.88 -11.09
C GLY A 76 3.41 -7.77 -12.22
N THR A 77 4.68 -7.63 -12.59
CA THR A 77 5.32 -8.49 -13.61
C THR A 77 5.85 -9.81 -13.04
N GLY A 78 5.94 -9.94 -11.72
CA GLY A 78 6.25 -11.18 -11.02
C GLY A 78 5.00 -12.00 -10.73
N HIS A 79 5.01 -12.75 -9.60
CA HIS A 79 3.90 -13.63 -9.22
C HIS A 79 3.20 -13.24 -7.90
N ALA A 80 3.59 -12.11 -7.28
CA ALA A 80 3.03 -11.67 -5.99
C ALA A 80 1.49 -11.54 -6.02
N TRP A 81 0.92 -11.16 -7.14
CA TRP A 81 -0.51 -10.97 -7.32
C TRP A 81 -1.35 -12.26 -7.24
N HIS A 82 -0.73 -13.45 -7.28
CA HIS A 82 -1.39 -14.74 -7.05
C HIS A 82 -1.66 -15.03 -5.56
N HIS A 83 -1.09 -14.24 -4.66
CA HIS A 83 -1.25 -14.37 -3.23
C HIS A 83 -2.29 -13.37 -2.71
N SER A 84 -3.03 -13.77 -1.66
CA SER A 84 -3.91 -12.85 -0.96
C SER A 84 -3.11 -11.78 -0.19
N ASP A 85 -3.76 -10.68 0.14
CA ASP A 85 -3.15 -9.60 0.93
C ASP A 85 -2.65 -10.12 2.28
N GLU A 86 -3.42 -11.01 2.90
CA GLU A 86 -3.02 -11.68 4.14
C GLU A 86 -1.77 -12.54 3.95
N GLN A 87 -1.68 -13.33 2.89
CA GLN A 87 -0.49 -14.13 2.62
C GLN A 87 0.75 -13.26 2.38
N LEU A 88 0.60 -12.17 1.61
CA LEU A 88 1.68 -11.22 1.36
C LEU A 88 2.12 -10.52 2.66
N TYR A 89 1.15 -10.12 3.49
CA TYR A 89 1.42 -9.55 4.81
C TYR A 89 2.23 -10.52 5.69
N GLN A 90 1.80 -11.76 5.77
CA GLN A 90 2.47 -12.79 6.56
C GLN A 90 3.90 -13.08 6.04
N ILE A 91 4.08 -13.10 4.71
CA ILE A 91 5.40 -13.28 4.09
C ILE A 91 6.34 -12.13 4.45
N ILE A 92 5.88 -10.89 4.40
CA ILE A 92 6.69 -9.73 4.80
C ILE A 92 6.99 -9.79 6.30
N LYS A 93 5.98 -10.06 7.11
CA LYS A 93 6.12 -10.05 8.57
C LYS A 93 7.10 -11.12 9.07
N TYR A 94 6.98 -12.34 8.58
CA TYR A 94 7.71 -13.50 9.15
C TYR A 94 8.76 -14.11 8.23
N GLY A 95 8.85 -13.65 6.98
CA GLY A 95 9.75 -14.23 5.97
C GLY A 95 9.25 -15.54 5.38
N LEU A 96 9.74 -15.88 4.20
CA LEU A 96 9.31 -17.09 3.48
C LEU A 96 9.73 -18.40 4.16
N ALA A 97 10.84 -18.40 4.90
CA ALA A 97 11.29 -19.59 5.63
C ALA A 97 10.29 -20.10 6.67
N LYS A 98 9.37 -19.23 7.14
CA LYS A 98 8.29 -19.62 8.06
C LYS A 98 7.26 -20.55 7.40
N PHE A 99 7.04 -20.41 6.11
CA PHE A 99 5.95 -21.08 5.38
C PHE A 99 6.44 -22.14 4.39
N VAL A 100 7.68 -22.02 3.92
CA VAL A 100 8.25 -22.90 2.91
C VAL A 100 9.35 -23.75 3.54
N LYS A 101 9.06 -25.06 3.68
CA LYS A 101 10.05 -26.03 4.18
C LYS A 101 11.26 -26.05 3.26
N ASN A 102 12.46 -26.01 3.82
CA ASN A 102 13.74 -25.98 3.09
C ASN A 102 13.81 -24.79 2.10
N TYR A 103 13.30 -23.63 2.51
CA TYR A 103 13.35 -22.43 1.69
C TYR A 103 14.78 -22.08 1.26
N GLN A 104 14.99 -22.02 -0.04
CA GLN A 104 16.26 -21.66 -0.66
C GLN A 104 16.18 -20.19 -1.12
N GLY A 105 16.24 -19.24 -0.19
CA GLY A 105 16.19 -17.82 -0.49
C GLY A 105 16.57 -16.95 0.70
N LYS A 106 16.68 -15.64 0.47
CA LYS A 106 17.16 -14.65 1.44
C LYS A 106 16.05 -13.72 1.97
N MET A 107 14.76 -13.98 1.65
CA MET A 107 13.65 -13.18 2.14
C MET A 107 13.43 -13.40 3.64
N MET A 108 13.95 -12.48 4.42
CA MET A 108 13.79 -12.46 5.89
C MET A 108 12.42 -11.90 6.31
N GLY A 109 12.05 -12.07 7.57
CA GLY A 109 10.90 -11.40 8.17
C GLY A 109 11.26 -10.01 8.67
N PHE A 110 10.26 -9.14 8.76
CA PHE A 110 10.41 -7.74 9.17
C PHE A 110 9.63 -7.40 10.45
N SER A 111 9.12 -8.39 11.20
CA SER A 111 8.34 -8.17 12.44
C SER A 111 9.07 -7.34 13.51
N ASP A 112 10.40 -7.40 13.54
CA ASP A 112 11.24 -6.70 14.50
C ASP A 112 11.68 -5.30 14.00
N ILE A 113 11.35 -4.97 12.74
CA ILE A 113 11.78 -3.74 12.05
C ILE A 113 10.58 -2.86 11.72
N LEU A 114 9.45 -3.47 11.31
CA LEU A 114 8.25 -2.78 10.84
C LEU A 114 7.04 -3.17 11.69
N SER A 115 6.25 -2.19 12.08
CA SER A 115 4.92 -2.39 12.66
C SER A 115 3.93 -2.94 11.63
N ASP A 116 2.80 -3.48 12.10
CA ASP A 116 1.73 -4.00 11.25
C ASP A 116 1.19 -2.94 10.28
N THR A 117 1.05 -1.69 10.74
CA THR A 117 0.62 -0.56 9.91
C THR A 117 1.66 -0.22 8.84
N GLU A 118 2.94 -0.31 9.14
CA GLU A 118 4.01 -0.07 8.17
C GLU A 118 4.07 -1.17 7.13
N ILE A 119 3.90 -2.44 7.51
CA ILE A 119 3.81 -3.57 6.58
C ILE A 119 2.62 -3.40 5.62
N THR A 120 1.44 -3.02 6.15
CA THR A 120 0.27 -2.74 5.28
C THR A 120 0.49 -1.56 4.36
N SER A 121 1.27 -0.55 4.77
CA SER A 121 1.65 0.57 3.93
C SER A 121 2.60 0.15 2.79
N VAL A 122 3.56 -0.74 3.07
CA VAL A 122 4.43 -1.33 2.03
C VAL A 122 3.60 -2.11 1.00
N LEU A 123 2.61 -2.89 1.45
CA LEU A 123 1.68 -3.60 0.56
C LEU A 123 0.86 -2.64 -0.30
N ALA A 124 0.34 -1.57 0.30
CA ALA A 124 -0.42 -0.54 -0.42
C ALA A 124 0.44 0.09 -1.53
N TYR A 125 1.70 0.45 -1.23
CA TYR A 125 2.64 0.96 -2.23
C TYR A 125 2.92 -0.06 -3.33
N MET A 126 3.21 -1.30 -2.98
CA MET A 126 3.47 -2.35 -3.96
C MET A 126 2.28 -2.52 -4.91
N LYS A 127 1.06 -2.64 -4.39
CA LYS A 127 -0.16 -2.79 -5.19
C LYS A 127 -0.50 -1.56 -6.01
N SER A 128 -0.15 -0.35 -5.56
CA SER A 128 -0.34 0.89 -6.33
C SER A 128 0.46 0.93 -7.64
N THR A 129 1.49 0.10 -7.77
CA THR A 129 2.31 -0.02 -8.99
C THR A 129 1.80 -1.08 -9.96
N TRP A 130 0.79 -1.87 -9.58
CA TRP A 130 0.29 -2.96 -10.41
C TRP A 130 -0.60 -2.45 -11.54
N PRO A 131 -0.49 -3.01 -12.76
CA PRO A 131 -1.45 -2.78 -13.83
C PRO A 131 -2.87 -3.13 -13.39
N LYS A 132 -3.86 -2.43 -13.95
CA LYS A 132 -5.27 -2.59 -13.59
C LYS A 132 -5.77 -4.03 -13.72
N ASP A 133 -5.42 -4.71 -14.80
CA ASP A 133 -5.79 -6.11 -15.02
C ASP A 133 -5.18 -7.06 -13.97
N ILE A 134 -3.99 -6.74 -13.45
CA ILE A 134 -3.35 -7.48 -12.37
C ILE A 134 -4.04 -7.23 -11.03
N LEU A 135 -4.45 -5.99 -10.78
CA LEU A 135 -5.25 -5.65 -9.58
C LEU A 135 -6.59 -6.37 -9.57
N GLU A 136 -7.27 -6.43 -10.72
CA GLU A 136 -8.54 -7.14 -10.87
C GLU A 136 -8.37 -8.65 -10.59
N LYS A 137 -7.31 -9.27 -11.12
CA LYS A 137 -6.99 -10.68 -10.81
C LYS A 137 -6.72 -10.90 -9.33
N ASN A 138 -5.91 -10.04 -8.69
CA ASN A 138 -5.62 -10.15 -7.26
C ASN A 138 -6.88 -9.94 -6.39
N HIS A 139 -7.80 -9.07 -6.81
CA HIS A 139 -9.07 -8.89 -6.11
C HIS A 139 -9.88 -10.21 -6.01
N HIS A 140 -9.82 -11.07 -7.02
CA HIS A 140 -10.47 -12.39 -6.96
C HIS A 140 -9.79 -13.36 -5.99
N VAL A 141 -8.50 -13.17 -5.72
CA VAL A 141 -7.75 -13.99 -4.73
C VAL A 141 -8.09 -13.58 -3.30
N ASN A 142 -8.54 -12.35 -3.08
CA ASN A 142 -8.88 -11.78 -1.77
C ASN A 142 -10.38 -11.97 -1.38
N LYS A 143 -11.17 -12.68 -2.18
CA LYS A 143 -12.57 -13.01 -1.89
C LYS A 143 -12.68 -14.36 -1.21
#